data_72c1a9e39f7ac7c157a883a93cf84215
#
_entry.id   72c1a9e39f7ac7c157a883a93cf84215
#
_cell.length_a   1.000
_cell.length_b   1.000
_cell.length_c   1.000
_cell.angle_alpha   90.00
_cell.angle_beta   90.00
_cell.angle_gamma   90.00
#
_symmetry.space_group_name_H-M   'P 1'
#
loop_
_entity.id
_entity.type
_entity.pdbx_description
1 polymer ?
#
loop_
_entity_poly.entity_id
_entity_poly.type
_entity_poly.pdbx_seq_one_letter_code
_entity_poly.pdbx_strand_id
1 'polypeptide(L)'
;MVKSKAKSKSSDSPEHSDKIIIAGLDEVGRGPWAGPIIACAYIELTPVTGVKISDSKKLNEAQREEAYEVLIKSGAYGIGLTEPEEIDQLGLSKANRLAFQRAISNLKVKPDIILIDGKDKIDRRTTHNIPFKTFIKGDLNIRAISCASIVAKVTRDRLMAKMAKKYPAYKFDDHKGYGTALHKKLLKEHGASPIHRKSFKPVQELLQTNLLDLELI
;
A
#
# COMPACT_ATOMS: atom_id res chain seq x y z
N MET A 1 27.27 -55.35 47.91
CA MET A 1 26.26 -55.16 46.86
C MET A 1 25.68 -53.75 46.98
N VAL A 2 26.13 -52.80 46.19
CA VAL A 2 25.62 -51.44 46.21
C VAL A 2 25.06 -51.17 44.81
N LYS A 3 23.72 -51.01 44.70
CA LYS A 3 23.04 -50.66 43.44
C LYS A 3 23.07 -49.15 43.23
N SER A 4 23.80 -48.67 42.24
CA SER A 4 23.74 -47.29 41.77
C SER A 4 22.48 -47.08 40.96
N LYS A 5 21.62 -46.12 41.38
CA LYS A 5 20.51 -45.62 40.60
C LYS A 5 21.01 -44.52 39.66
N ALA A 6 20.98 -44.79 38.38
CA ALA A 6 21.15 -43.76 37.35
C ALA A 6 19.89 -42.87 37.32
N LYS A 7 20.06 -41.56 37.54
CA LYS A 7 19.04 -40.54 37.28
C LYS A 7 19.09 -40.20 35.81
N SER A 8 18.03 -40.53 35.07
CA SER A 8 17.77 -40.01 33.75
C SER A 8 17.42 -38.52 33.87
N LYS A 9 18.29 -37.62 33.34
CA LYS A 9 17.92 -36.23 33.11
C LYS A 9 17.04 -36.19 31.86
N SER A 10 15.78 -35.86 32.02
CA SER A 10 14.93 -35.42 30.94
C SER A 10 15.39 -34.03 30.51
N SER A 11 15.94 -33.91 29.31
CA SER A 11 16.23 -32.65 28.66
C SER A 11 14.92 -32.14 28.04
N ASP A 12 14.12 -31.40 28.81
CA ASP A 12 13.08 -30.55 28.26
C ASP A 12 13.75 -29.34 27.62
N SER A 13 14.10 -29.46 26.35
CA SER A 13 14.34 -28.34 25.50
C SER A 13 12.97 -27.75 25.12
N PRO A 14 12.72 -26.45 25.33
CA PRO A 14 11.47 -25.86 24.83
C PRO A 14 11.46 -26.00 23.31
N GLU A 15 10.47 -26.68 22.76
CA GLU A 15 10.16 -26.62 21.33
C GLU A 15 9.88 -25.15 20.98
N HIS A 16 10.88 -24.44 20.50
CA HIS A 16 10.69 -23.23 19.75
C HIS A 16 10.01 -23.68 18.45
N SER A 17 8.70 -23.61 18.39
CA SER A 17 8.02 -23.63 17.12
C SER A 17 8.37 -22.32 16.43
N ASP A 18 9.42 -22.34 15.58
CA ASP A 18 9.82 -21.24 14.72
C ASP A 18 8.69 -20.98 13.71
N LYS A 19 7.67 -20.26 14.18
CA LYS A 19 6.55 -19.85 13.33
C LYS A 19 7.10 -18.81 12.33
N ILE A 20 7.14 -19.18 11.05
CA ILE A 20 7.57 -18.29 9.97
C ILE A 20 6.69 -17.05 9.96
N ILE A 21 7.31 -15.89 10.10
CA ILE A 21 6.64 -14.57 10.06
C ILE A 21 6.52 -14.12 8.61
N ILE A 22 5.28 -14.06 8.14
CA ILE A 22 4.94 -13.70 6.75
C ILE A 22 4.38 -12.29 6.71
N ALA A 23 4.96 -11.42 5.87
CA ALA A 23 4.36 -10.13 5.53
C ALA A 23 3.70 -10.19 4.15
N GLY A 24 2.50 -9.63 4.04
CA GLY A 24 1.91 -9.26 2.75
C GLY A 24 2.31 -7.84 2.37
N LEU A 25 2.49 -7.56 1.09
CA LEU A 25 2.84 -6.24 0.56
C LEU A 25 1.99 -5.93 -0.67
N ASP A 26 1.29 -4.80 -0.64
CA ASP A 26 0.47 -4.31 -1.75
C ASP A 26 0.51 -2.79 -1.83
N GLU A 27 0.13 -2.22 -2.98
CA GLU A 27 0.05 -0.80 -3.21
C GLU A 27 -1.30 -0.35 -3.76
N VAL A 28 -1.56 0.94 -3.57
CA VAL A 28 -2.69 1.64 -4.16
C VAL A 28 -2.26 3.00 -4.69
N GLY A 29 -2.93 3.48 -5.73
CA GLY A 29 -2.69 4.84 -6.22
C GLY A 29 -1.68 4.92 -7.36
N ARG A 30 -1.44 3.87 -8.14
CA ARG A 30 -0.59 3.94 -9.35
C ARG A 30 -1.26 4.69 -10.49
N GLY A 31 -2.56 4.45 -10.72
CA GLY A 31 -3.30 5.01 -11.85
C GLY A 31 -3.88 6.42 -11.71
N PRO A 32 -4.12 6.98 -10.50
CA PRO A 32 -4.64 8.33 -10.34
C PRO A 32 -3.73 9.40 -10.92
N TRP A 33 -4.33 10.51 -11.39
CA TRP A 33 -3.63 11.70 -11.88
C TRP A 33 -3.15 12.62 -10.75
N ALA A 34 -3.70 12.43 -9.55
CA ALA A 34 -3.37 13.23 -8.38
C ALA A 34 -3.22 12.37 -7.13
N GLY A 35 -2.42 12.85 -6.19
CA GLY A 35 -2.14 12.21 -4.91
C GLY A 35 -1.03 11.16 -4.97
N PRO A 36 -0.60 10.65 -3.81
CA PRO A 36 0.54 9.75 -3.68
C PRO A 36 0.22 8.31 -4.08
N ILE A 37 1.29 7.52 -4.27
CA ILE A 37 1.23 6.07 -4.15
C ILE A 37 1.37 5.72 -2.67
N ILE A 38 0.55 4.82 -2.18
CA ILE A 38 0.66 4.27 -0.82
C ILE A 38 0.82 2.76 -0.91
N ALA A 39 1.84 2.25 -0.23
CA ALA A 39 2.06 0.83 -0.01
C ALA A 39 1.86 0.48 1.46
N CYS A 40 1.44 -0.75 1.72
CA CYS A 40 1.38 -1.33 3.05
C CYS A 40 2.11 -2.66 3.08
N ALA A 41 2.98 -2.84 4.06
CA ALA A 41 3.48 -4.14 4.49
C ALA A 41 2.71 -4.53 5.76
N TYR A 42 2.11 -5.74 5.78
CA TYR A 42 1.24 -6.19 6.86
C TYR A 42 1.61 -7.60 7.34
N ILE A 43 1.70 -7.77 8.66
CA ILE A 43 1.90 -9.05 9.35
C ILE A 43 0.73 -9.29 10.28
N GLU A 44 0.00 -10.39 10.11
CA GLU A 44 -1.07 -10.79 11.02
C GLU A 44 -0.45 -11.42 12.27
N LEU A 45 -0.52 -10.71 13.42
CA LEU A 45 0.01 -11.19 14.70
C LEU A 45 -1.01 -12.01 15.48
N THR A 46 -2.28 -11.62 15.41
CA THR A 46 -3.41 -12.34 15.99
C THR A 46 -4.45 -12.62 14.91
N PRO A 47 -5.14 -13.78 14.96
CA PRO A 47 -6.15 -14.10 13.95
C PRO A 47 -7.25 -13.04 13.86
N VAL A 48 -7.46 -12.51 12.67
CA VAL A 48 -8.52 -11.54 12.38
C VAL A 48 -9.81 -12.30 12.07
N THR A 49 -10.82 -12.08 12.89
CA THR A 49 -12.17 -12.68 12.78
C THR A 49 -13.24 -11.60 12.82
N GLY A 50 -14.46 -11.96 12.44
CA GLY A 50 -15.62 -11.06 12.51
C GLY A 50 -15.72 -10.05 11.36
N VAL A 51 -14.69 -9.90 10.52
CA VAL A 51 -14.69 -9.01 9.37
C VAL A 51 -14.30 -9.73 8.08
N LYS A 52 -14.82 -9.25 6.97
CA LYS A 52 -14.51 -9.81 5.65
C LYS A 52 -13.15 -9.33 5.17
N ILE A 53 -12.21 -10.26 5.02
CA ILE A 53 -10.92 -10.02 4.38
C ILE A 53 -10.97 -10.59 2.97
N SER A 54 -10.84 -9.72 1.97
CA SER A 54 -10.88 -10.05 0.55
C SER A 54 -10.21 -8.93 -0.24
N ASP A 55 -10.11 -9.06 -1.56
CA ASP A 55 -9.72 -7.97 -2.46
C ASP A 55 -10.45 -6.67 -2.07
N SER A 56 -9.69 -5.63 -1.80
CA SER A 56 -10.21 -4.34 -1.35
C SER A 56 -11.21 -3.70 -2.34
N LYS A 57 -11.15 -4.07 -3.62
CA LYS A 57 -12.06 -3.60 -4.67
C LYS A 57 -13.42 -4.30 -4.64
N LYS A 58 -13.50 -5.50 -4.02
CA LYS A 58 -14.75 -6.26 -3.84
C LYS A 58 -15.51 -5.89 -2.57
N LEU A 59 -14.89 -5.13 -1.68
CA LEU A 59 -15.52 -4.61 -0.48
C LEU A 59 -16.11 -3.21 -0.76
N ASN A 60 -17.26 -2.92 -0.20
CA ASN A 60 -17.73 -1.54 -0.16
C ASN A 60 -16.92 -0.70 0.85
N GLU A 61 -17.12 0.62 0.88
CA GLU A 61 -16.33 1.53 1.73
C GLU A 61 -16.50 1.19 3.22
N ALA A 62 -17.72 0.95 3.70
CA ALA A 62 -17.99 0.62 5.09
C ALA A 62 -17.30 -0.70 5.51
N GLN A 63 -17.36 -1.73 4.66
CA GLN A 63 -16.67 -2.99 4.92
C GLN A 63 -15.14 -2.84 4.98
N ARG A 64 -14.58 -1.97 4.11
CA ARG A 64 -13.12 -1.70 4.16
C ARG A 64 -12.73 -0.95 5.44
N GLU A 65 -13.51 0.04 5.84
CA GLU A 65 -13.26 0.78 7.09
C GLU A 65 -13.35 -0.14 8.32
N GLU A 66 -14.38 -0.97 8.40
CA GLU A 66 -14.53 -1.96 9.47
C GLU A 66 -13.33 -2.92 9.53
N ALA A 67 -12.94 -3.49 8.39
CA ALA A 67 -11.79 -4.39 8.30
C ALA A 67 -10.48 -3.65 8.68
N TYR A 68 -10.30 -2.40 8.25
CA TYR A 68 -9.13 -1.59 8.58
C TYR A 68 -8.99 -1.43 10.11
N GLU A 69 -10.07 -1.06 10.81
CA GLU A 69 -10.02 -0.85 12.26
C GLU A 69 -9.65 -2.12 13.04
N VAL A 70 -10.03 -3.29 12.54
CA VAL A 70 -9.62 -4.57 13.12
C VAL A 70 -8.17 -4.87 12.77
N LEU A 71 -7.77 -4.70 11.50
CA LEU A 71 -6.44 -5.03 11.01
C LEU A 71 -5.33 -4.23 11.72
N ILE A 72 -5.53 -2.92 11.93
CA ILE A 72 -4.51 -2.09 12.61
C ILE A 72 -4.31 -2.44 14.08
N LYS A 73 -5.27 -3.12 14.71
CA LYS A 73 -5.19 -3.59 16.10
C LYS A 73 -4.65 -5.02 16.21
N SER A 74 -4.83 -5.84 15.17
CA SER A 74 -4.53 -7.27 15.19
C SER A 74 -3.19 -7.63 14.56
N GLY A 75 -2.52 -6.67 13.91
CA GLY A 75 -1.28 -6.94 13.19
C GLY A 75 -0.24 -5.84 13.32
N ALA A 76 0.97 -6.15 12.89
CA ALA A 76 2.01 -5.16 12.66
C ALA A 76 1.93 -4.70 11.20
N TYR A 77 1.98 -3.39 10.97
CA TYR A 77 1.97 -2.84 9.62
C TYR A 77 2.95 -1.68 9.49
N GLY A 78 3.41 -1.47 8.26
CA GLY A 78 4.21 -0.33 7.88
C GLY A 78 3.63 0.31 6.62
N ILE A 79 3.47 1.62 6.62
CA ILE A 79 3.00 2.40 5.47
C ILE A 79 4.20 3.04 4.80
N GLY A 80 4.26 2.91 3.48
CA GLY A 80 5.19 3.64 2.63
C GLY A 80 4.42 4.53 1.67
N LEU A 81 4.88 5.76 1.52
CA LEU A 81 4.25 6.76 0.69
C LEU A 81 5.29 7.35 -0.26
N THR A 82 4.91 7.58 -1.53
CA THR A 82 5.65 8.36 -2.52
C THR A 82 4.79 9.50 -3.02
N GLU A 83 5.29 10.72 -2.85
CA GLU A 83 4.57 11.94 -3.21
C GLU A 83 4.51 12.15 -4.74
N PRO A 84 3.56 12.93 -5.26
CA PRO A 84 3.45 13.24 -6.67
C PRO A 84 4.74 13.75 -7.31
N GLU A 85 5.50 14.59 -6.62
CA GLU A 85 6.79 15.11 -7.11
C GLU A 85 7.83 13.99 -7.27
N GLU A 86 7.89 13.05 -6.32
CA GLU A 86 8.79 11.89 -6.43
C GLU A 86 8.37 10.96 -7.58
N ILE A 87 7.05 10.83 -7.82
CA ILE A 87 6.52 10.05 -8.95
C ILE A 87 6.94 10.70 -10.27
N ASP A 88 6.84 12.03 -10.36
CA ASP A 88 7.23 12.79 -11.55
C ASP A 88 8.74 12.69 -11.83
N GLN A 89 9.57 12.71 -10.79
CA GLN A 89 11.04 12.62 -10.90
C GLN A 89 11.53 11.20 -11.20
N LEU A 90 10.98 10.20 -10.52
CA LEU A 90 11.47 8.83 -10.57
C LEU A 90 10.81 7.98 -11.66
N GLY A 91 9.63 8.38 -12.11
CA GLY A 91 8.71 7.55 -12.89
C GLY A 91 8.00 6.50 -12.03
N LEU A 92 6.84 6.06 -12.50
CA LEU A 92 5.87 5.25 -11.76
C LEU A 92 6.46 3.98 -11.13
N SER A 93 7.28 3.24 -11.89
CA SER A 93 7.84 1.96 -11.41
C SER A 93 8.86 2.13 -10.29
N LYS A 94 9.73 3.15 -10.36
CA LYS A 94 10.71 3.42 -9.30
C LYS A 94 10.02 3.99 -8.06
N ALA A 95 9.06 4.88 -8.26
CA ALA A 95 8.25 5.43 -7.17
C ALA A 95 7.46 4.34 -6.43
N ASN A 96 6.89 3.35 -7.14
CA ASN A 96 6.24 2.20 -6.52
C ASN A 96 7.20 1.38 -5.66
N ARG A 97 8.41 1.08 -6.18
CA ARG A 97 9.43 0.38 -5.38
C ARG A 97 9.86 1.17 -4.14
N LEU A 98 9.98 2.49 -4.26
CA LEU A 98 10.29 3.35 -3.11
C LEU A 98 9.18 3.31 -2.05
N ALA A 99 7.91 3.30 -2.46
CA ALA A 99 6.80 3.10 -1.54
C ALA A 99 6.89 1.74 -0.82
N PHE A 100 7.23 0.66 -1.54
CA PHE A 100 7.47 -0.66 -0.95
C PHE A 100 8.63 -0.65 0.06
N GLN A 101 9.77 -0.07 -0.29
CA GLN A 101 10.91 0.07 0.62
C GLN A 101 10.51 0.78 1.91
N ARG A 102 9.82 1.92 1.79
CA ARG A 102 9.33 2.69 2.95
C ARG A 102 8.34 1.89 3.81
N ALA A 103 7.43 1.15 3.17
CA ALA A 103 6.48 0.30 3.89
C ALA A 103 7.19 -0.78 4.70
N ILE A 104 8.17 -1.46 4.11
CA ILE A 104 8.97 -2.49 4.79
C ILE A 104 9.82 -1.88 5.91
N SER A 105 10.46 -0.73 5.68
CA SER A 105 11.26 -0.02 6.70
C SER A 105 10.43 0.42 7.90
N ASN A 106 9.15 0.70 7.70
CA ASN A 106 8.23 1.13 8.75
C ASN A 106 7.58 -0.04 9.50
N LEU A 107 7.83 -1.30 9.10
CA LEU A 107 7.43 -2.46 9.89
C LEU A 107 8.23 -2.54 11.19
N LYS A 108 7.53 -2.63 12.32
CA LYS A 108 8.16 -2.81 13.64
C LYS A 108 8.59 -4.25 13.91
N VAL A 109 8.04 -5.21 13.17
CA VAL A 109 8.35 -6.64 13.26
C VAL A 109 9.02 -7.05 11.96
N LYS A 110 10.20 -7.71 12.05
CA LYS A 110 10.92 -8.18 10.87
C LYS A 110 10.30 -9.48 10.37
N PRO A 111 9.83 -9.55 9.10
CA PRO A 111 9.33 -10.79 8.52
C PRO A 111 10.48 -11.69 8.05
N ASP A 112 10.22 -13.00 8.01
CA ASP A 112 11.12 -14.00 7.40
C ASP A 112 10.95 -14.04 5.87
N ILE A 113 9.74 -13.74 5.38
CA ILE A 113 9.41 -13.68 3.96
C ILE A 113 8.33 -12.63 3.68
N ILE A 114 8.44 -11.99 2.51
CA ILE A 114 7.45 -11.02 2.02
C ILE A 114 6.73 -11.61 0.80
N LEU A 115 5.39 -11.60 0.84
CA LEU A 115 4.53 -11.97 -0.29
C LEU A 115 3.99 -10.68 -0.91
N ILE A 116 4.29 -10.44 -2.18
CA ILE A 116 4.05 -9.17 -2.86
C ILE A 116 2.99 -9.35 -3.94
N ASP A 117 1.99 -8.46 -3.99
CA ASP A 117 1.07 -8.42 -5.13
C ASP A 117 1.74 -7.88 -6.39
N GLY A 118 1.33 -8.41 -7.55
CA GLY A 118 1.73 -7.91 -8.84
C GLY A 118 2.88 -8.67 -9.50
N LYS A 119 3.26 -8.15 -10.68
CA LYS A 119 4.31 -8.70 -11.56
C LYS A 119 5.50 -7.77 -11.75
N ASP A 120 5.57 -6.70 -10.97
CA ASP A 120 6.65 -5.73 -11.09
C ASP A 120 8.00 -6.39 -10.77
N LYS A 121 9.05 -5.93 -11.47
CA LYS A 121 10.42 -6.39 -11.19
C LYS A 121 10.87 -5.82 -9.84
N ILE A 122 10.75 -6.64 -8.82
CA ILE A 122 11.23 -6.35 -7.47
C ILE A 122 12.64 -6.90 -7.33
N ASP A 123 13.51 -6.16 -6.66
CA ASP A 123 14.88 -6.57 -6.36
C ASP A 123 15.10 -6.68 -4.83
N ARG A 124 16.23 -7.27 -4.45
CA ARG A 124 16.60 -7.43 -3.03
C ARG A 124 16.79 -6.10 -2.29
N ARG A 125 17.10 -5.01 -3.00
CA ARG A 125 17.21 -3.68 -2.38
C ARG A 125 15.83 -3.19 -1.94
N THR A 126 14.80 -3.44 -2.77
CA THR A 126 13.41 -3.10 -2.44
C THR A 126 12.94 -3.81 -1.17
N THR A 127 13.36 -5.05 -0.94
CA THR A 127 12.95 -5.86 0.22
C THR A 127 13.95 -5.84 1.38
N HIS A 128 14.96 -4.96 1.35
CA HIS A 128 16.04 -4.92 2.36
C HIS A 128 16.70 -6.29 2.57
N ASN A 129 16.92 -7.05 1.49
CA ASN A 129 17.44 -8.43 1.46
C ASN A 129 16.56 -9.48 2.15
N ILE A 130 15.34 -9.15 2.57
CA ILE A 130 14.38 -10.13 3.07
C ILE A 130 13.92 -10.99 1.88
N PRO A 131 13.85 -12.32 2.03
CA PRO A 131 13.28 -13.22 1.03
C PRO A 131 11.87 -12.77 0.60
N PHE A 132 11.58 -12.87 -0.68
CA PHE A 132 10.25 -12.47 -1.18
C PHE A 132 9.77 -13.36 -2.32
N LYS A 133 8.44 -13.35 -2.53
CA LYS A 133 7.79 -13.98 -3.67
C LYS A 133 6.67 -13.08 -4.20
N THR A 134 6.59 -12.92 -5.51
CA THR A 134 5.55 -12.13 -6.18
C THR A 134 4.41 -13.02 -6.66
N PHE A 135 3.19 -12.49 -6.58
CA PHE A 135 1.97 -13.19 -6.98
C PHE A 135 1.09 -12.28 -7.83
N ILE A 136 0.65 -12.79 -8.98
CA ILE A 136 -0.34 -12.08 -9.80
C ILE A 136 -1.70 -12.25 -9.15
N LYS A 137 -2.39 -11.13 -8.84
CA LYS A 137 -3.67 -11.12 -8.11
C LYS A 137 -3.56 -11.79 -6.74
N GLY A 138 -2.46 -11.55 -6.04
CA GLY A 138 -2.23 -12.06 -4.69
C GLY A 138 -3.24 -11.51 -3.69
N ASP A 139 -3.73 -10.29 -3.91
CA ASP A 139 -4.79 -9.63 -3.15
C ASP A 139 -6.13 -10.42 -3.13
N LEU A 140 -6.35 -11.28 -4.13
CA LEU A 140 -7.52 -12.18 -4.20
C LEU A 140 -7.34 -13.49 -3.44
N ASN A 141 -6.11 -14.01 -3.35
CA ASN A 141 -5.86 -15.41 -3.00
C ASN A 141 -4.95 -15.58 -1.78
N ILE A 142 -4.26 -14.53 -1.36
CA ILE A 142 -3.28 -14.58 -0.27
C ILE A 142 -3.69 -13.58 0.81
N ARG A 143 -4.16 -14.12 1.93
CA ARG A 143 -4.70 -13.35 3.05
C ARG A 143 -3.78 -12.21 3.51
N ALA A 144 -2.48 -12.45 3.66
CA ALA A 144 -1.52 -11.42 4.06
C ALA A 144 -1.50 -10.24 3.08
N ILE A 145 -1.57 -10.50 1.77
CA ILE A 145 -1.64 -9.47 0.72
C ILE A 145 -3.00 -8.76 0.76
N SER A 146 -4.11 -9.51 0.94
CA SER A 146 -5.45 -8.90 1.07
C SER A 146 -5.52 -7.93 2.25
N CYS A 147 -4.91 -8.27 3.40
CA CYS A 147 -4.83 -7.38 4.55
C CYS A 147 -4.05 -6.10 4.24
N ALA A 148 -2.87 -6.24 3.59
CA ALA A 148 -2.06 -5.11 3.15
C ALA A 148 -2.83 -4.20 2.18
N SER A 149 -3.55 -4.79 1.21
CA SER A 149 -4.39 -4.09 0.24
C SER A 149 -5.47 -3.21 0.91
N ILE A 150 -6.19 -3.78 1.88
CA ILE A 150 -7.22 -3.05 2.63
C ILE A 150 -6.61 -1.88 3.39
N VAL A 151 -5.51 -2.11 4.12
CA VAL A 151 -4.85 -1.07 4.91
C VAL A 151 -4.31 0.04 4.01
N ALA A 152 -3.66 -0.28 2.90
CA ALA A 152 -3.18 0.70 1.93
C ALA A 152 -4.34 1.51 1.33
N LYS A 153 -5.43 0.84 0.95
CA LYS A 153 -6.60 1.47 0.30
C LYS A 153 -7.28 2.46 1.24
N VAL A 154 -7.60 2.07 2.46
CA VAL A 154 -8.26 2.96 3.43
C VAL A 154 -7.35 4.13 3.80
N THR A 155 -6.06 3.89 4.01
CA THR A 155 -5.08 4.94 4.29
C THR A 155 -5.05 5.98 3.18
N ARG A 156 -5.04 5.55 1.90
CA ARG A 156 -5.06 6.46 0.77
C ARG A 156 -6.37 7.22 0.63
N ASP A 157 -7.50 6.55 0.77
CA ASP A 157 -8.81 7.17 0.63
C ASP A 157 -9.04 8.24 1.71
N ARG A 158 -8.64 7.98 2.96
CA ARG A 158 -8.63 8.96 4.06
C ARG A 158 -7.71 10.15 3.77
N LEU A 159 -6.54 9.90 3.15
CA LEU A 159 -5.65 10.98 2.74
C LEU A 159 -6.27 11.84 1.63
N MET A 160 -6.88 11.23 0.62
CA MET A 160 -7.53 11.97 -0.47
C MET A 160 -8.74 12.77 0.03
N ALA A 161 -9.47 12.30 1.04
CA ALA A 161 -10.52 13.08 1.70
C ALA A 161 -9.97 14.32 2.43
N LYS A 162 -8.76 14.23 3.05
CA LYS A 162 -8.08 15.41 3.60
C LYS A 162 -7.63 16.37 2.50
N MET A 163 -7.16 15.85 1.36
CA MET A 163 -6.78 16.67 0.20
C MET A 163 -7.99 17.37 -0.43
N ALA A 164 -9.17 16.75 -0.43
CA ALA A 164 -10.41 17.40 -0.88
C ALA A 164 -10.74 18.64 -0.05
N LYS A 165 -10.54 18.60 1.27
CA LYS A 165 -10.71 19.77 2.14
C LYS A 165 -9.67 20.87 1.86
N LYS A 166 -8.42 20.49 1.52
CA LYS A 166 -7.36 21.44 1.21
C LYS A 166 -7.50 22.06 -0.18
N TYR A 167 -8.04 21.31 -1.13
CA TYR A 167 -8.22 21.70 -2.53
C TYR A 167 -9.69 21.48 -2.97
N PRO A 168 -10.65 22.22 -2.42
CA PRO A 168 -12.09 21.94 -2.59
C PRO A 168 -12.55 22.04 -4.05
N ALA A 169 -11.89 22.86 -4.88
CA ALA A 169 -12.20 23.01 -6.29
C ALA A 169 -12.07 21.70 -7.09
N TYR A 170 -11.28 20.73 -6.63
CA TYR A 170 -11.03 19.49 -7.36
C TYR A 170 -11.90 18.32 -6.95
N LYS A 171 -12.64 18.39 -5.84
CA LYS A 171 -13.52 17.32 -5.34
C LYS A 171 -12.84 15.95 -5.28
N PHE A 172 -11.64 15.91 -4.67
CA PHE A 172 -10.85 14.67 -4.58
C PHE A 172 -11.51 13.58 -3.71
N ASP A 173 -12.50 13.91 -2.93
CA ASP A 173 -13.36 12.98 -2.18
C ASP A 173 -14.27 12.16 -3.08
N ASP A 174 -14.67 12.66 -4.25
CA ASP A 174 -15.52 11.92 -5.18
C ASP A 174 -14.72 10.86 -5.95
N HIS A 175 -13.62 11.26 -6.57
CA HIS A 175 -12.89 10.42 -7.51
C HIS A 175 -11.50 9.98 -7.03
N LYS A 176 -11.09 10.33 -5.81
CA LYS A 176 -9.81 9.92 -5.19
C LYS A 176 -8.57 10.18 -6.06
N GLY A 177 -8.64 11.18 -6.94
CA GLY A 177 -7.58 11.54 -7.89
C GLY A 177 -7.57 10.75 -9.20
N TYR A 178 -8.48 9.80 -9.42
CA TYR A 178 -8.58 9.08 -10.69
C TYR A 178 -9.11 9.98 -11.81
N GLY A 179 -8.66 9.73 -13.05
CA GLY A 179 -9.00 10.51 -14.24
C GLY A 179 -10.43 10.30 -14.74
N THR A 180 -11.41 10.61 -13.91
CA THR A 180 -12.84 10.62 -14.28
C THR A 180 -13.17 11.82 -15.14
N ALA A 181 -14.36 11.82 -15.78
CA ALA A 181 -14.86 12.97 -16.52
C ALA A 181 -14.93 14.23 -15.65
N LEU A 182 -15.35 14.10 -14.39
CA LEU A 182 -15.36 15.19 -13.42
C LEU A 182 -13.96 15.73 -13.16
N HIS A 183 -12.97 14.86 -12.87
CA HIS A 183 -11.60 15.28 -12.61
C HIS A 183 -10.98 15.99 -13.82
N LYS A 184 -11.21 15.46 -15.04
CA LYS A 184 -10.78 16.08 -16.29
C LYS A 184 -11.36 17.48 -16.47
N LYS A 185 -12.66 17.65 -16.20
CA LYS A 185 -13.34 18.98 -16.27
C LYS A 185 -12.70 19.96 -15.29
N LEU A 186 -12.58 19.57 -14.01
CA LEU A 186 -12.04 20.43 -12.95
C LEU A 186 -10.57 20.77 -13.17
N LEU A 187 -9.77 19.83 -13.69
CA LEU A 187 -8.38 20.08 -14.04
C LEU A 187 -8.25 21.09 -15.20
N LYS A 188 -9.15 21.03 -16.19
CA LYS A 188 -9.20 22.03 -17.29
C LYS A 188 -9.61 23.41 -16.78
N GLU A 189 -10.55 23.46 -15.83
CA GLU A 189 -11.11 24.71 -15.30
C GLU A 189 -10.13 25.43 -14.34
N HIS A 190 -9.45 24.67 -13.47
CA HIS A 190 -8.64 25.24 -12.38
C HIS A 190 -7.14 25.05 -12.56
N GLY A 191 -6.69 24.38 -13.64
CA GLY A 191 -5.27 24.02 -13.82
C GLY A 191 -4.84 22.89 -12.88
N ALA A 192 -3.53 22.67 -12.74
CA ALA A 192 -3.00 21.61 -11.87
C ALA A 192 -2.73 22.13 -10.45
N SER A 193 -3.27 21.43 -9.46
CA SER A 193 -2.90 21.66 -8.06
C SER A 193 -1.52 21.04 -7.75
N PRO A 194 -0.89 21.37 -6.59
CA PRO A 194 0.40 20.82 -6.20
C PRO A 194 0.44 19.28 -6.10
N ILE A 195 -0.71 18.63 -5.90
CA ILE A 195 -0.77 17.16 -5.81
C ILE A 195 -1.05 16.46 -7.14
N HIS A 196 -1.14 17.18 -8.26
CA HIS A 196 -1.25 16.54 -9.58
C HIS A 196 0.11 16.03 -10.06
N ARG A 197 0.09 14.87 -10.71
CA ARG A 197 1.28 14.23 -11.30
C ARG A 197 1.51 14.79 -12.69
N LYS A 198 2.39 15.78 -12.78
CA LYS A 198 2.65 16.54 -14.02
C LYS A 198 3.28 15.69 -15.12
N SER A 199 3.93 14.57 -14.77
CA SER A 199 4.49 13.62 -15.74
C SER A 199 3.43 12.71 -16.39
N PHE A 200 2.21 12.68 -15.87
CA PHE A 200 1.14 11.85 -16.44
C PHE A 200 0.59 12.51 -17.70
N LYS A 201 0.62 11.74 -18.82
CA LYS A 201 0.22 12.25 -20.15
C LYS A 201 -1.12 13.01 -20.13
N PRO A 202 -2.23 12.53 -19.52
CA PRO A 202 -3.48 13.30 -19.51
C PRO A 202 -3.38 14.66 -18.78
N VAL A 203 -2.50 14.77 -17.78
CA VAL A 203 -2.26 16.03 -17.07
C VAL A 203 -1.42 16.97 -17.92
N GLN A 204 -0.37 16.45 -18.56
CA GLN A 204 0.48 17.24 -19.47
C GLN A 204 -0.32 17.83 -20.64
N GLU A 205 -1.15 17.01 -21.30
CA GLU A 205 -1.98 17.45 -22.43
C GLU A 205 -2.91 18.61 -22.06
N LEU A 206 -3.56 18.51 -20.88
CA LEU A 206 -4.45 19.57 -20.40
C LEU A 206 -3.72 20.85 -20.01
N LEU A 207 -2.51 20.74 -19.47
CA LEU A 207 -1.69 21.91 -19.13
C LEU A 207 -1.17 22.62 -20.39
N GLN A 208 -0.77 21.88 -21.43
CA GLN A 208 -0.32 22.43 -22.70
C GLN A 208 -1.45 23.16 -23.42
N THR A 209 -2.66 22.60 -23.46
CA THR A 209 -3.81 23.24 -24.09
C THR A 209 -4.12 24.58 -23.41
N ASN A 210 -4.10 24.64 -22.08
CA ASN A 210 -4.36 25.89 -21.35
C ASN A 210 -3.31 26.98 -21.62
N LEU A 211 -2.05 26.62 -21.89
CA LEU A 211 -0.99 27.58 -22.25
C LEU A 211 -1.21 28.17 -23.64
N LEU A 212 -1.56 27.34 -24.63
CA LEU A 212 -1.87 27.77 -25.99
C LEU A 212 -3.09 28.70 -26.06
N ASP A 213 -4.13 28.39 -25.26
CA ASP A 213 -5.35 29.22 -25.18
C ASP A 213 -5.05 30.60 -24.55
N LEU A 214 -4.00 30.75 -23.72
CA LEU A 214 -3.57 32.03 -23.13
C LEU A 214 -2.67 32.87 -24.05
N GLU A 215 -1.92 32.24 -24.97
CA GLU A 215 -1.08 32.93 -25.95
C GLU A 215 -1.85 33.49 -27.14
N LEU A 216 -3.13 33.14 -27.29
CA LEU A 216 -4.01 33.59 -28.38
C LEU A 216 -4.92 34.77 -27.98
N ILE A 217 -4.77 35.32 -26.77
CA ILE A 217 -5.48 36.49 -26.24
C ILE A 217 -4.53 37.67 -26.11
#